data_c5d200287765bac805041986bf12fcb1
#
_entry.id   c5d200287765bac805041986bf12fcb1
#
_cell.length_a   1.000
_cell.length_b   1.000
_cell.length_c   1.000
_cell.angle_alpha   90.00
_cell.angle_beta   90.00
_cell.angle_gamma   90.00
#
_symmetry.space_group_name_H-M   'P 1'
#
loop_
_entity.id
_entity.type
_entity.pdbx_description
1 polymer ?
#
loop_
_entity_poly.entity_id
_entity_poly.type
_entity_poly.pdbx_seq_one_letter_code
_entity_poly.pdbx_strand_id
1 'polypeptide(L)'
;MRWLFARQKRIESGLAKEHLKEGCLALYDLTSTYYEGSTCSLAKRGYSRDKKKGKLQINFGLLCDERGRPISCEVFAGNVGDPNTVSSQAHKLRKQFGLKKVVLVGDRGMLTQARIDEDLRHLDGLAWISALNHKSVNALVEEGSMQPELFDDYGVAEIASPSYPEERLVVCHNPALSKKRAEKRIELMAVTELKLAEIQKATQRQKNAYRGKDRIAQRIQRDVGKYKMLKHYELKIEEDGFEFERNEESVIKEAAIDGFYIIRAGKIDKDEMESGELVDSYKKLSNVERAFRTLKSVDLRVRPIHHREEEMVRAHIFLCMLAYYVEWHMKEALAPMLFTDENKDEAKAARKCEAEPVEKSPEAKRKADEKTDSHGRPLHSFATLMVSLQGIVRNRIEPGIKGIPTFTKETRPEAIQRHALDLLGLESTGC
;
A
#
# COMPACT_ATOMS: atom_id res chain seq x y z
N MET A 1 -2.16 9.46 26.70
CA MET A 1 -1.32 8.66 25.79
C MET A 1 -0.62 7.50 26.49
N ARG A 2 0.12 7.67 27.59
CA ARG A 2 0.72 6.54 28.37
C ARG A 2 -0.30 5.49 28.80
N TRP A 3 -1.47 5.92 29.29
CA TRP A 3 -2.58 5.02 29.61
C TRP A 3 -3.03 4.17 28.43
N LEU A 4 -3.09 4.75 27.22
CA LEU A 4 -3.47 4.04 26.00
C LEU A 4 -2.38 3.05 25.58
N PHE A 5 -1.10 3.47 25.62
CA PHE A 5 0.03 2.61 25.28
C PHE A 5 0.11 1.38 26.17
N ALA A 6 -0.07 1.54 27.47
CA ALA A 6 -0.10 0.42 28.42
C ALA A 6 -1.22 -0.59 28.14
N ARG A 7 -2.25 -0.23 27.39
CA ARG A 7 -3.39 -1.09 27.03
C ARG A 7 -3.39 -1.55 25.57
N GLN A 8 -2.40 -1.15 24.80
CA GLN A 8 -2.32 -1.45 23.36
C GLN A 8 -2.52 -2.95 23.08
N LYS A 9 -1.74 -3.82 23.70
CA LYS A 9 -1.84 -5.28 23.52
C LYS A 9 -3.24 -5.82 23.79
N ARG A 10 -3.90 -5.34 24.86
CA ARG A 10 -5.26 -5.77 25.22
C ARG A 10 -6.29 -5.32 24.18
N ILE A 11 -6.16 -4.09 23.69
CA ILE A 11 -7.06 -3.52 22.67
C ILE A 11 -6.87 -4.27 21.35
N GLU A 12 -5.62 -4.43 20.88
CA GLU A 12 -5.30 -5.20 19.67
C GLU A 12 -5.82 -6.63 19.73
N SER A 13 -5.69 -7.32 20.87
CA SER A 13 -6.24 -8.67 21.06
C SER A 13 -7.77 -8.68 21.02
N GLY A 14 -8.43 -7.63 21.51
CA GLY A 14 -9.86 -7.46 21.36
C GLY A 14 -10.29 -7.29 19.90
N LEU A 15 -9.61 -6.42 19.16
CA LEU A 15 -9.85 -6.21 17.73
C LEU A 15 -9.59 -7.48 16.91
N ALA A 16 -8.50 -8.21 17.23
CA ALA A 16 -8.18 -9.47 16.57
C ALA A 16 -9.29 -10.54 16.82
N LYS A 17 -9.77 -10.67 18.05
CA LYS A 17 -10.86 -11.60 18.39
C LYS A 17 -12.15 -11.29 17.64
N GLU A 18 -12.44 -10.01 17.42
CA GLU A 18 -13.66 -9.57 16.71
C GLU A 18 -13.54 -9.80 15.20
N HIS A 19 -12.38 -9.53 14.60
CA HIS A 19 -12.24 -9.41 13.16
C HIS A 19 -11.40 -10.50 12.48
N LEU A 20 -10.55 -11.23 13.21
CA LEU A 20 -9.74 -12.30 12.67
C LEU A 20 -10.30 -13.67 13.09
N LYS A 21 -10.66 -14.48 12.10
CA LYS A 21 -11.13 -15.86 12.29
C LYS A 21 -10.05 -16.84 11.85
N GLU A 22 -10.15 -18.10 12.24
CA GLU A 22 -9.26 -19.16 11.76
C GLU A 22 -9.32 -19.26 10.23
N GLY A 23 -8.16 -19.34 9.59
CA GLY A 23 -8.03 -19.38 8.15
C GLY A 23 -8.16 -18.02 7.44
N CYS A 24 -8.33 -16.91 8.17
CA CYS A 24 -8.47 -15.58 7.55
C CYS A 24 -7.19 -15.07 6.89
N LEU A 25 -7.37 -14.08 6.03
CA LEU A 25 -6.26 -13.27 5.52
C LEU A 25 -5.88 -12.19 6.54
N ALA A 26 -4.60 -12.08 6.82
CA ALA A 26 -4.00 -10.99 7.58
C ALA A 26 -3.10 -10.17 6.64
N LEU A 27 -3.53 -8.98 6.31
CA LEU A 27 -2.81 -8.08 5.40
C LEU A 27 -1.80 -7.27 6.19
N TYR A 28 -0.54 -7.30 5.80
CA TYR A 28 0.51 -6.53 6.46
C TYR A 28 1.34 -5.72 5.48
N ASP A 29 1.52 -4.45 5.80
CA ASP A 29 2.41 -3.57 5.07
C ASP A 29 3.06 -2.55 6.02
N LEU A 30 4.19 -1.96 5.59
CA LEU A 30 4.99 -1.00 6.33
C LEU A 30 5.03 0.35 5.62
N THR A 31 4.98 1.43 6.39
CA THR A 31 5.22 2.77 5.88
C THR A 31 6.20 3.54 6.75
N SER A 32 6.68 4.70 6.27
CA SER A 32 7.45 5.66 7.07
C SER A 32 6.72 6.96 7.20
N THR A 33 7.02 7.68 8.28
CA THR A 33 6.61 9.06 8.47
C THR A 33 7.81 9.89 8.93
N TYR A 34 7.87 11.17 8.53
CA TYR A 34 8.96 12.03 8.94
C TYR A 34 8.75 12.56 10.37
N TYR A 35 9.88 12.76 11.04
CA TYR A 35 9.96 13.24 12.40
C TYR A 35 10.45 14.69 12.43
N GLU A 36 9.77 15.53 13.21
CA GLU A 36 10.15 16.92 13.46
C GLU A 36 10.71 17.05 14.88
N GLY A 37 12.01 16.80 15.02
CA GLY A 37 12.74 16.84 16.28
C GLY A 37 14.09 16.14 16.15
N SER A 38 14.80 16.02 17.27
CA SER A 38 16.16 15.45 17.31
C SER A 38 16.38 14.38 18.40
N THR A 39 15.42 14.20 19.32
CA THR A 39 15.68 13.45 20.57
C THR A 39 15.07 12.06 20.64
N CYS A 40 14.11 11.71 19.77
CA CYS A 40 13.47 10.40 19.83
C CYS A 40 14.43 9.29 19.33
N SER A 41 14.58 8.23 20.12
CA SER A 41 15.44 7.06 19.80
C SER A 41 15.02 6.31 18.54
N LEU A 42 13.70 6.31 18.20
CA LEU A 42 13.14 5.70 17.00
C LEU A 42 13.41 6.49 15.72
N ALA A 43 13.67 7.80 15.86
CA ALA A 43 13.90 8.66 14.71
C ALA A 43 15.31 8.45 14.14
N LYS A 44 15.39 7.84 12.96
CA LYS A 44 16.65 7.50 12.28
C LYS A 44 16.62 7.96 10.83
N ARG A 45 17.79 8.12 10.21
CA ARG A 45 17.89 8.31 8.76
C ARG A 45 17.55 6.99 8.06
N GLY A 46 16.57 7.02 7.17
CA GLY A 46 16.08 5.86 6.44
C GLY A 46 15.34 6.26 5.19
N TYR A 47 14.73 5.29 4.53
CA TYR A 47 13.95 5.52 3.32
C TYR A 47 12.67 6.29 3.63
N SER A 48 12.52 7.46 3.01
CA SER A 48 11.33 8.31 3.19
C SER A 48 10.28 8.01 2.15
N ARG A 49 9.21 7.31 2.51
CA ARG A 49 8.03 7.10 1.66
C ARG A 49 7.24 8.41 1.44
N ASP A 50 7.44 9.38 2.32
CA ASP A 50 6.87 10.73 2.20
C ASP A 50 7.69 11.67 1.29
N LYS A 51 8.77 11.15 0.67
CA LYS A 51 9.71 11.92 -0.19
C LYS A 51 10.34 13.14 0.51
N LYS A 52 10.38 13.17 1.84
CA LYS A 52 11.02 14.21 2.66
C LYS A 52 12.49 13.88 2.88
N LYS A 53 13.32 14.21 1.86
CA LYS A 53 14.77 13.99 1.92
C LYS A 53 15.41 14.75 3.08
N GLY A 54 16.38 14.11 3.75
CA GLY A 54 17.13 14.74 4.85
C GLY A 54 16.43 14.76 6.22
N LYS A 55 15.12 14.46 6.31
CA LYS A 55 14.42 14.33 7.59
C LYS A 55 14.62 12.93 8.19
N LEU A 56 14.66 12.88 9.53
CA LEU A 56 14.61 11.62 10.26
C LEU A 56 13.25 10.95 10.01
N GLN A 57 13.23 9.63 9.95
CA GLN A 57 12.05 8.82 9.70
C GLN A 57 11.73 7.96 10.92
N ILE A 58 10.46 7.61 11.06
CA ILE A 58 9.95 6.56 11.95
C ILE A 58 9.13 5.65 11.09
N ASN A 59 9.38 4.33 11.17
CA ASN A 59 8.62 3.33 10.42
C ASN A 59 7.50 2.76 11.29
N PHE A 60 6.37 2.46 10.67
CA PHE A 60 5.30 1.72 11.35
C PHE A 60 4.56 0.81 10.36
N GLY A 61 4.22 -0.37 10.85
CA GLY A 61 3.44 -1.36 10.13
C GLY A 61 2.01 -1.40 10.61
N LEU A 62 1.09 -1.73 9.71
CA LEU A 62 -0.31 -2.04 10.01
C LEU A 62 -0.59 -3.49 9.65
N LEU A 63 -1.18 -4.21 10.60
CA LEU A 63 -1.83 -5.47 10.37
C LEU A 63 -3.33 -5.22 10.27
N CYS A 64 -3.91 -5.58 9.13
CA CYS A 64 -5.33 -5.40 8.84
C CYS A 64 -5.99 -6.74 8.52
N ASP A 65 -7.31 -6.80 8.65
CA ASP A 65 -8.08 -7.88 8.06
C ASP A 65 -8.18 -7.74 6.53
N GLU A 66 -8.84 -8.68 5.88
CA GLU A 66 -9.01 -8.68 4.42
C GLU A 66 -9.78 -7.48 3.86
N ARG A 67 -10.62 -6.82 4.66
CA ARG A 67 -11.36 -5.60 4.30
C ARG A 67 -10.55 -4.33 4.51
N GLY A 68 -9.35 -4.41 5.10
CA GLY A 68 -8.49 -3.28 5.42
C GLY A 68 -8.83 -2.58 6.74
N ARG A 69 -9.59 -3.24 7.64
CA ARG A 69 -9.77 -2.75 9.01
C ARG A 69 -8.48 -2.95 9.78
N PRO A 70 -7.95 -1.93 10.44
CA PRO A 70 -6.72 -2.06 11.19
C PRO A 70 -6.95 -2.84 12.49
N ILE A 71 -6.16 -3.87 12.70
CA ILE A 71 -6.21 -4.73 13.88
C ILE A 71 -5.09 -4.36 14.86
N SER A 72 -3.92 -4.06 14.32
CA SER A 72 -2.73 -3.82 15.11
C SER A 72 -1.76 -2.91 14.36
N CYS A 73 -1.01 -2.12 15.11
CA CYS A 73 0.14 -1.40 14.56
C CYS A 73 1.40 -1.67 15.39
N GLU A 74 2.54 -1.60 14.71
CA GLU A 74 3.84 -1.71 15.35
C GLU A 74 4.78 -0.64 14.82
N VAL A 75 5.54 -0.02 15.73
CA VAL A 75 6.41 1.10 15.42
C VAL A 75 7.87 0.65 15.51
N PHE A 76 8.63 0.96 14.47
CA PHE A 76 10.04 0.61 14.33
C PHE A 76 10.91 1.85 14.16
N ALA A 77 12.20 1.70 14.41
CA ALA A 77 13.16 2.75 14.09
C ALA A 77 13.18 3.01 12.56
N GLY A 78 13.40 4.27 12.18
CA GLY A 78 13.30 4.70 10.78
C GLY A 78 14.28 4.08 9.80
N ASN A 79 15.32 3.38 10.29
CA ASN A 79 16.30 2.65 9.49
C ASN A 79 16.04 1.14 9.43
N VAL A 80 14.97 0.64 10.04
CA VAL A 80 14.60 -0.78 9.95
C VAL A 80 14.04 -1.06 8.55
N GLY A 81 14.60 -2.04 7.86
CA GLY A 81 14.11 -2.51 6.56
C GLY A 81 12.83 -3.33 6.68
N ASP A 82 11.99 -3.29 5.66
CA ASP A 82 10.69 -3.96 5.62
C ASP A 82 10.75 -5.46 5.97
N PRO A 83 11.72 -6.25 5.44
CA PRO A 83 11.80 -7.67 5.74
C PRO A 83 11.99 -7.97 7.24
N ASN A 84 12.69 -7.10 7.96
CA ASN A 84 12.99 -7.31 9.37
C ASN A 84 11.80 -7.11 10.32
N THR A 85 10.64 -6.75 9.77
CA THR A 85 9.40 -6.55 10.54
C THR A 85 8.46 -7.76 10.48
N VAL A 86 8.73 -8.72 9.59
CA VAL A 86 7.84 -9.88 9.32
C VAL A 86 7.75 -10.81 10.52
N SER A 87 8.89 -11.14 11.13
CA SER A 87 8.97 -12.08 12.26
C SER A 87 8.09 -11.65 13.43
N SER A 88 8.09 -10.34 13.76
CA SER A 88 7.25 -9.82 14.85
C SER A 88 5.76 -9.98 14.56
N GLN A 89 5.34 -9.83 13.30
CA GLN A 89 3.93 -9.99 12.90
C GLN A 89 3.51 -11.46 12.91
N ALA A 90 4.34 -12.36 12.39
CA ALA A 90 4.09 -13.79 12.46
C ALA A 90 3.89 -14.25 13.91
N HIS A 91 4.77 -13.77 14.81
CA HIS A 91 4.70 -14.03 16.25
C HIS A 91 3.43 -13.46 16.89
N LYS A 92 3.04 -12.23 16.50
CA LYS A 92 1.83 -11.56 16.98
C LYS A 92 0.58 -12.35 16.60
N LEU A 93 0.45 -12.76 15.34
CA LEU A 93 -0.69 -13.56 14.86
C LEU A 93 -0.82 -14.89 15.63
N ARG A 94 0.31 -15.60 15.81
CA ARG A 94 0.32 -16.93 16.44
C ARG A 94 0.21 -16.88 17.96
N LYS A 95 1.00 -16.03 18.63
CA LYS A 95 1.10 -16.04 20.10
C LYS A 95 0.21 -15.03 20.80
N GLN A 96 0.09 -13.81 20.27
CA GLN A 96 -0.73 -12.78 20.92
C GLN A 96 -2.20 -12.93 20.56
N PHE A 97 -2.52 -13.24 19.30
CA PHE A 97 -3.91 -13.39 18.84
C PHE A 97 -4.40 -14.84 18.89
N GLY A 98 -3.48 -15.79 19.00
CA GLY A 98 -3.80 -17.21 19.21
C GLY A 98 -4.35 -17.93 17.99
N LEU A 99 -4.18 -17.38 16.78
CA LEU A 99 -4.68 -17.99 15.55
C LEU A 99 -3.89 -19.26 15.22
N LYS A 100 -4.59 -20.38 15.05
CA LYS A 100 -3.99 -21.67 14.68
C LYS A 100 -3.79 -21.77 13.18
N LYS A 101 -4.64 -21.14 12.37
CA LYS A 101 -4.55 -21.10 10.91
C LYS A 101 -4.76 -19.66 10.42
N VAL A 102 -3.80 -19.13 9.67
CA VAL A 102 -3.87 -17.76 9.14
C VAL A 102 -2.99 -17.63 7.90
N VAL A 103 -3.42 -16.81 6.95
CA VAL A 103 -2.67 -16.48 5.73
C VAL A 103 -2.12 -15.06 5.84
N LEU A 104 -0.80 -14.93 5.96
CA LEU A 104 -0.14 -13.62 5.96
C LEU A 104 0.07 -13.14 4.53
N VAL A 105 -0.51 -12.00 4.18
CA VAL A 105 -0.35 -11.37 2.87
C VAL A 105 0.57 -10.17 3.00
N GLY A 106 1.65 -10.14 2.24
CA GLY A 106 2.65 -9.07 2.30
C GLY A 106 3.28 -8.74 0.95
N ASP A 107 3.81 -7.52 0.81
CA ASP A 107 4.49 -7.11 -0.41
C ASP A 107 5.79 -7.90 -0.64
N ARG A 108 6.19 -7.99 -1.92
CA ARG A 108 7.42 -8.67 -2.38
C ARG A 108 8.71 -8.16 -1.73
N GLY A 109 8.73 -6.88 -1.35
CA GLY A 109 9.88 -6.28 -0.67
C GLY A 109 9.96 -6.68 0.80
N MET A 110 8.87 -7.16 1.37
CA MET A 110 8.73 -7.58 2.75
C MET A 110 8.90 -9.10 2.89
N LEU A 111 8.13 -9.89 2.13
CA LEU A 111 8.20 -11.35 2.14
C LEU A 111 9.27 -11.84 1.15
N THR A 112 10.53 -11.56 1.47
CA THR A 112 11.68 -12.06 0.70
C THR A 112 11.89 -13.55 0.94
N GLN A 113 12.65 -14.22 0.06
CA GLN A 113 12.98 -15.65 0.23
C GLN A 113 13.57 -15.93 1.61
N ALA A 114 14.56 -15.14 2.03
CA ALA A 114 15.19 -15.31 3.34
C ALA A 114 14.18 -15.23 4.50
N ARG A 115 13.25 -14.28 4.44
CA ARG A 115 12.22 -14.15 5.50
C ARG A 115 11.21 -15.29 5.49
N ILE A 116 10.84 -15.78 4.31
CA ILE A 116 9.97 -16.94 4.19
C ILE A 116 10.64 -18.16 4.84
N ASP A 117 11.88 -18.42 4.50
CA ASP A 117 12.61 -19.59 4.99
C ASP A 117 12.91 -19.49 6.50
N GLU A 118 13.31 -18.30 6.99
CA GLU A 118 13.69 -18.10 8.40
C GLU A 118 12.48 -17.90 9.33
N ASP A 119 11.46 -17.17 8.89
CA ASP A 119 10.39 -16.68 9.78
C ASP A 119 9.04 -17.38 9.58
N LEU A 120 8.76 -17.96 8.39
CA LEU A 120 7.40 -18.43 8.06
C LEU A 120 7.34 -19.94 7.78
N ARG A 121 8.29 -20.50 7.03
CA ARG A 121 8.23 -21.87 6.54
C ARG A 121 8.12 -22.91 7.65
N HIS A 122 8.73 -22.67 8.79
CA HIS A 122 8.73 -23.59 9.94
C HIS A 122 7.54 -23.40 10.91
N LEU A 123 6.71 -22.36 10.71
CA LEU A 123 5.56 -22.11 11.58
C LEU A 123 4.33 -22.86 11.08
N ASP A 124 3.88 -23.87 11.82
CA ASP A 124 2.68 -24.61 11.49
C ASP A 124 1.44 -23.71 11.47
N GLY A 125 0.55 -23.90 10.47
CA GLY A 125 -0.69 -23.14 10.34
C GLY A 125 -0.52 -21.68 9.92
N LEU A 126 0.71 -21.22 9.64
CA LEU A 126 0.96 -19.92 9.02
C LEU A 126 1.29 -20.12 7.55
N ALA A 127 0.35 -19.76 6.70
CA ALA A 127 0.53 -19.67 5.26
C ALA A 127 0.89 -18.23 4.84
N TRP A 128 1.36 -18.05 3.61
CA TRP A 128 1.70 -16.72 3.10
C TRP A 128 1.33 -16.53 1.63
N ILE A 129 1.05 -15.29 1.27
CA ILE A 129 0.88 -14.86 -0.13
C ILE A 129 1.74 -13.61 -0.35
N SER A 130 2.52 -13.60 -1.44
CA SER A 130 3.32 -12.46 -1.87
C SER A 130 3.45 -12.42 -3.40
N ALA A 131 4.30 -11.54 -3.93
CA ALA A 131 4.63 -11.52 -5.35
C ALA A 131 6.14 -11.66 -5.56
N LEU A 132 6.53 -12.14 -6.73
CA LEU A 132 7.92 -12.17 -7.15
C LEU A 132 8.37 -10.79 -7.66
N ASN A 133 9.63 -10.48 -7.45
CA ASN A 133 10.23 -9.30 -8.04
C ASN A 133 10.58 -9.56 -9.52
N HIS A 134 10.81 -8.49 -10.28
CA HIS A 134 11.09 -8.56 -11.72
C HIS A 134 12.32 -9.44 -12.07
N LYS A 135 13.35 -9.44 -11.23
CA LYS A 135 14.55 -10.28 -11.43
C LYS A 135 14.20 -11.77 -11.32
N SER A 136 13.37 -12.13 -10.35
CA SER A 136 12.89 -13.50 -10.18
C SER A 136 11.99 -13.95 -11.33
N VAL A 137 11.14 -13.05 -11.86
CA VAL A 137 10.32 -13.34 -13.05
C VAL A 137 11.19 -13.61 -14.27
N ASN A 138 12.23 -12.78 -14.50
CA ASN A 138 13.21 -13.04 -15.57
C ASN A 138 13.90 -14.40 -15.41
N ALA A 139 14.30 -14.75 -14.20
CA ALA A 139 14.95 -16.04 -13.95
C ALA A 139 14.03 -17.22 -14.30
N LEU A 140 12.73 -17.12 -14.03
CA LEU A 140 11.75 -18.18 -14.41
C LEU A 140 11.57 -18.29 -15.92
N VAL A 141 11.69 -17.21 -16.67
CA VAL A 141 11.69 -17.24 -18.14
C VAL A 141 12.98 -17.89 -18.64
N GLU A 142 14.14 -17.51 -18.12
CA GLU A 142 15.43 -18.10 -18.48
C GLU A 142 15.53 -19.60 -18.14
N GLU A 143 14.90 -20.01 -17.04
CA GLU A 143 14.78 -21.43 -16.62
C GLU A 143 13.82 -22.22 -17.51
N GLY A 144 12.96 -21.55 -18.29
CA GLY A 144 11.93 -22.17 -19.12
C GLY A 144 10.66 -22.57 -18.35
N SER A 145 10.56 -22.24 -17.06
CA SER A 145 9.37 -22.47 -16.24
C SER A 145 8.21 -21.55 -16.58
N MET A 146 8.48 -20.41 -17.21
CA MET A 146 7.47 -19.46 -17.69
C MET A 146 7.69 -19.16 -19.17
N GLN A 147 6.62 -19.25 -19.96
CA GLN A 147 6.60 -18.95 -21.38
C GLN A 147 5.63 -17.79 -21.66
N PRO A 148 6.12 -16.54 -21.78
CA PRO A 148 5.28 -15.35 -21.98
C PRO A 148 4.42 -15.43 -23.25
N GLU A 149 4.90 -16.12 -24.27
CA GLU A 149 4.26 -16.26 -25.60
C GLU A 149 2.91 -16.99 -25.55
N LEU A 150 2.62 -17.69 -24.45
CA LEU A 150 1.35 -18.40 -24.27
C LEU A 150 0.21 -17.50 -23.75
N PHE A 151 0.50 -16.21 -23.51
CA PHE A 151 -0.47 -15.26 -22.95
C PHE A 151 -0.77 -14.14 -23.94
N ASP A 152 -1.83 -14.26 -24.71
CA ASP A 152 -2.24 -13.23 -25.68
C ASP A 152 -3.05 -12.09 -25.04
N ASP A 153 -3.84 -12.39 -24.02
CA ASP A 153 -4.80 -11.49 -23.36
C ASP A 153 -4.62 -11.52 -21.83
N TYR A 154 -5.56 -10.88 -21.09
CA TYR A 154 -5.62 -11.06 -19.64
C TYR A 154 -5.69 -12.55 -19.30
N GLY A 155 -4.74 -13.02 -18.53
CA GLY A 155 -4.63 -14.43 -18.21
C GLY A 155 -4.06 -14.68 -16.82
N VAL A 156 -4.48 -15.81 -16.26
CA VAL A 156 -3.98 -16.36 -15.00
C VAL A 156 -3.65 -17.84 -15.24
N ALA A 157 -2.42 -18.24 -14.97
CA ALA A 157 -1.99 -19.62 -15.10
C ALA A 157 -1.06 -20.02 -13.94
N GLU A 158 -1.19 -21.24 -13.46
CA GLU A 158 -0.29 -21.77 -12.43
C GLU A 158 0.88 -22.51 -13.09
N ILE A 159 2.08 -22.22 -12.61
CA ILE A 159 3.31 -22.85 -13.06
C ILE A 159 4.04 -23.50 -11.89
N ALA A 160 4.90 -24.46 -12.20
CA ALA A 160 5.83 -25.07 -11.26
C ALA A 160 7.27 -24.69 -11.62
N SER A 161 8.12 -24.50 -10.61
CA SER A 161 9.54 -24.24 -10.80
C SER A 161 10.37 -24.94 -9.73
N PRO A 162 11.49 -25.58 -10.10
CA PRO A 162 12.45 -26.15 -9.14
C PRO A 162 13.02 -25.11 -8.18
N SER A 163 13.08 -23.85 -8.58
CA SER A 163 13.56 -22.73 -7.76
C SER A 163 12.62 -22.36 -6.62
N TYR A 164 11.37 -22.83 -6.63
CA TYR A 164 10.33 -22.56 -5.63
C TYR A 164 9.62 -23.83 -5.21
N PRO A 165 10.35 -24.79 -4.58
CA PRO A 165 9.75 -26.04 -4.13
C PRO A 165 8.67 -25.78 -3.09
N GLU A 166 7.59 -26.56 -3.14
CA GLU A 166 6.45 -26.49 -2.20
C GLU A 166 5.70 -25.14 -2.21
N GLU A 167 5.90 -24.32 -3.26
CA GLU A 167 5.17 -23.06 -3.43
C GLU A 167 4.33 -23.11 -4.70
N ARG A 168 3.19 -22.47 -4.63
CA ARG A 168 2.33 -22.22 -5.78
C ARG A 168 2.75 -20.92 -6.43
N LEU A 169 2.95 -20.94 -7.74
CA LEU A 169 3.30 -19.77 -8.54
C LEU A 169 2.17 -19.51 -9.54
N VAL A 170 1.51 -18.37 -9.39
CA VAL A 170 0.41 -17.96 -10.26
C VAL A 170 0.88 -16.79 -11.12
N VAL A 171 1.08 -17.07 -12.39
CA VAL A 171 1.44 -16.05 -13.41
C VAL A 171 0.19 -15.30 -13.80
N CYS A 172 0.29 -13.99 -13.81
CA CYS A 172 -0.77 -13.09 -14.25
C CYS A 172 -0.25 -12.20 -15.38
N HIS A 173 -1.01 -12.09 -16.47
CA HIS A 173 -0.74 -11.15 -17.55
C HIS A 173 -1.79 -10.05 -17.59
N ASN A 174 -1.33 -8.79 -17.72
CA ASN A 174 -2.16 -7.61 -17.82
C ASN A 174 -1.69 -6.74 -19.00
N PRO A 175 -2.35 -6.80 -20.16
CA PRO A 175 -2.00 -6.06 -21.37
C PRO A 175 -1.97 -4.54 -21.18
N ALA A 176 -2.86 -3.99 -20.35
CA ALA A 176 -2.86 -2.55 -20.06
C ALA A 176 -1.59 -2.12 -19.30
N LEU A 177 -1.09 -2.97 -18.40
CA LEU A 177 0.18 -2.76 -17.71
C LEU A 177 1.36 -2.93 -18.67
N SER A 178 1.30 -3.90 -19.59
CA SER A 178 2.29 -4.11 -20.64
C SER A 178 2.45 -2.84 -21.49
N LYS A 179 1.35 -2.35 -22.05
CA LYS A 179 1.33 -1.11 -22.85
C LYS A 179 1.93 0.07 -22.09
N LYS A 180 1.50 0.28 -20.84
CA LYS A 180 2.02 1.38 -20.00
C LYS A 180 3.52 1.28 -19.73
N ARG A 181 4.05 0.06 -19.54
CA ARG A 181 5.49 -0.17 -19.35
C ARG A 181 6.28 0.09 -20.63
N ALA A 182 5.77 -0.39 -21.78
CA ALA A 182 6.38 -0.15 -23.08
C ALA A 182 6.46 1.35 -23.40
N GLU A 183 5.35 2.08 -23.27
CA GLU A 183 5.31 3.53 -23.45
C GLU A 183 6.32 4.24 -22.54
N LYS A 184 6.35 3.88 -21.25
CA LYS A 184 7.28 4.48 -20.29
C LYS A 184 8.74 4.18 -20.59
N ARG A 185 9.04 2.97 -21.10
CA ARG A 185 10.40 2.60 -21.54
C ARG A 185 10.83 3.47 -22.72
N ILE A 186 9.98 3.62 -23.72
CA ILE A 186 10.27 4.48 -24.90
C ILE A 186 10.58 5.91 -24.47
N GLU A 187 9.74 6.51 -23.61
CA GLU A 187 9.97 7.86 -23.08
C GLU A 187 11.32 7.99 -22.35
N LEU A 188 11.62 7.05 -21.45
CA LEU A 188 12.84 7.09 -20.64
C LEU A 188 14.08 6.83 -21.48
N MET A 189 14.01 5.96 -22.50
CA MET A 189 15.09 5.71 -23.44
C MET A 189 15.36 6.96 -24.27
N ALA A 190 14.35 7.63 -24.81
CA ALA A 190 14.51 8.86 -25.58
C ALA A 190 15.22 9.97 -24.77
N VAL A 191 14.79 10.18 -23.50
CA VAL A 191 15.47 11.14 -22.61
C VAL A 191 16.89 10.72 -22.30
N THR A 192 17.14 9.42 -22.13
CA THR A 192 18.47 8.86 -21.88
C THR A 192 19.40 9.15 -23.07
N GLU A 193 18.96 8.87 -24.29
CA GLU A 193 19.73 9.10 -25.52
C GLU A 193 20.05 10.57 -25.73
N LEU A 194 19.09 11.47 -25.52
CA LEU A 194 19.35 12.91 -25.58
C LEU A 194 20.46 13.32 -24.62
N LYS A 195 20.46 12.81 -23.38
CA LYS A 195 21.49 13.11 -22.39
C LYS A 195 22.86 12.48 -22.74
N LEU A 196 22.85 11.24 -23.21
CA LEU A 196 24.09 10.58 -23.67
C LEU A 196 24.68 11.32 -24.84
N ALA A 197 23.88 11.73 -25.83
CA ALA A 197 24.33 12.53 -26.96
C ALA A 197 24.91 13.92 -26.56
N GLU A 198 24.31 14.60 -25.56
CA GLU A 198 24.85 15.84 -24.98
C GLU A 198 26.25 15.62 -24.38
N ILE A 199 26.45 14.48 -23.69
CA ILE A 199 27.75 14.13 -23.10
C ILE A 199 28.74 13.81 -24.20
N GLN A 200 28.37 13.02 -25.21
CA GLN A 200 29.19 12.67 -26.36
C GLN A 200 29.65 13.94 -27.09
N LYS A 201 28.74 14.86 -27.44
CA LYS A 201 29.08 16.15 -28.06
C LYS A 201 30.04 16.96 -27.18
N ALA A 202 29.95 16.88 -25.86
CA ALA A 202 30.88 17.60 -24.98
C ALA A 202 32.30 17.03 -25.01
N THR A 203 32.49 15.73 -25.29
CA THR A 203 33.81 15.11 -25.46
C THR A 203 34.44 15.46 -26.82
N GLN A 204 33.62 15.73 -27.84
CA GLN A 204 34.04 16.02 -29.21
C GLN A 204 34.34 17.50 -29.50
N ARG A 205 34.21 18.41 -28.52
CA ARG A 205 34.45 19.83 -28.70
C ARG A 205 35.92 20.13 -29.05
N GLN A 206 36.16 21.03 -29.98
CA GLN A 206 37.51 21.46 -30.31
C GLN A 206 38.20 22.26 -29.19
N LYS A 207 37.42 23.08 -28.45
CA LYS A 207 37.90 23.83 -27.28
C LYS A 207 37.15 23.37 -26.04
N ASN A 208 37.88 23.22 -24.92
CA ASN A 208 37.34 22.79 -23.64
C ASN A 208 36.57 21.44 -23.72
N ALA A 209 37.14 20.48 -24.48
CA ALA A 209 36.57 19.12 -24.53
C ALA A 209 36.49 18.50 -23.14
N TYR A 210 35.38 17.82 -22.87
CA TYR A 210 35.19 17.12 -21.61
C TYR A 210 35.94 15.78 -21.68
N ARG A 211 37.07 15.66 -20.96
CA ARG A 211 37.98 14.53 -21.02
C ARG A 211 38.17 13.86 -19.69
N GLY A 212 38.70 12.64 -19.71
CA GLY A 212 38.97 11.79 -18.55
C GLY A 212 37.89 10.73 -18.38
N LYS A 213 38.27 9.47 -18.51
CA LYS A 213 37.36 8.30 -18.41
C LYS A 213 36.48 8.33 -17.18
N ASP A 214 37.08 8.55 -16.01
CA ASP A 214 36.31 8.58 -14.74
C ASP A 214 35.34 9.76 -14.66
N ARG A 215 35.75 10.93 -15.18
CA ARG A 215 34.91 12.13 -15.21
C ARG A 215 33.71 11.94 -16.12
N ILE A 216 33.91 11.32 -17.29
CA ILE A 216 32.81 10.98 -18.22
C ILE A 216 31.87 9.99 -17.58
N ALA A 217 32.37 8.91 -16.98
CA ALA A 217 31.56 7.91 -16.30
C ALA A 217 30.72 8.50 -15.13
N GLN A 218 31.33 9.34 -14.29
CA GLN A 218 30.63 10.04 -13.21
C GLN A 218 29.53 10.97 -13.74
N ARG A 219 29.78 11.67 -14.85
CA ARG A 219 28.77 12.53 -15.46
C ARG A 219 27.60 11.72 -16.01
N ILE A 220 27.87 10.61 -16.70
CA ILE A 220 26.83 9.68 -17.17
C ILE A 220 25.99 9.20 -16.00
N GLN A 221 26.61 8.71 -14.94
CA GLN A 221 25.90 8.21 -13.77
C GLN A 221 25.04 9.30 -13.09
N ARG A 222 25.55 10.51 -12.97
CA ARG A 222 24.84 11.66 -12.38
C ARG A 222 23.64 12.10 -13.23
N ASP A 223 23.83 12.23 -14.54
CA ASP A 223 22.86 12.86 -15.44
C ASP A 223 21.82 11.85 -15.95
N VAL A 224 22.21 10.57 -16.12
CA VAL A 224 21.42 9.50 -16.74
C VAL A 224 21.05 8.38 -15.77
N GLY A 225 21.87 8.08 -14.78
CA GLY A 225 21.67 6.93 -13.89
C GLY A 225 20.30 6.89 -13.20
N LYS A 226 19.69 8.05 -12.96
CA LYS A 226 18.34 8.17 -12.37
C LYS A 226 17.22 7.56 -13.24
N TYR A 227 17.42 7.47 -14.56
CA TYR A 227 16.43 6.89 -15.49
C TYR A 227 16.46 5.37 -15.50
N LYS A 228 17.54 4.73 -14.99
CA LYS A 228 17.75 3.28 -14.94
C LYS A 228 17.70 2.57 -16.31
N MET A 229 17.95 3.32 -17.39
CA MET A 229 17.95 2.80 -18.75
C MET A 229 19.36 2.43 -19.26
N LEU A 230 20.42 2.72 -18.52
CA LEU A 230 21.80 2.42 -18.93
C LEU A 230 22.06 0.95 -19.24
N LYS A 231 21.27 0.04 -18.69
CA LYS A 231 21.32 -1.40 -18.98
C LYS A 231 21.00 -1.77 -20.43
N HIS A 232 20.36 -0.85 -21.16
CA HIS A 232 19.98 -1.00 -22.57
C HIS A 232 20.96 -0.33 -23.53
N TYR A 233 22.14 0.06 -23.04
CA TYR A 233 23.16 0.70 -23.85
C TYR A 233 24.53 0.10 -23.58
N GLU A 234 25.27 -0.13 -24.65
CA GLU A 234 26.69 -0.41 -24.58
C GLU A 234 27.45 0.93 -24.59
N LEU A 235 28.31 1.11 -23.60
CA LEU A 235 29.02 2.37 -23.39
C LEU A 235 30.51 2.14 -23.59
N LYS A 236 31.12 2.82 -24.58
CA LYS A 236 32.58 2.88 -24.76
C LYS A 236 33.09 4.21 -24.23
N ILE A 237 33.76 4.15 -23.06
CA ILE A 237 34.28 5.35 -22.39
C ILE A 237 35.80 5.29 -22.42
N GLU A 238 36.42 6.27 -23.10
CA GLU A 238 37.85 6.43 -23.24
C GLU A 238 38.33 7.74 -22.59
N GLU A 239 39.63 7.99 -22.53
CA GLU A 239 40.18 9.20 -21.92
C GLU A 239 39.76 10.49 -22.65
N ASP A 240 39.56 10.41 -23.93
CA ASP A 240 39.28 11.56 -24.80
C ASP A 240 37.99 11.44 -25.60
N GLY A 241 37.22 10.35 -25.40
CA GLY A 241 35.99 10.08 -26.13
C GLY A 241 34.93 9.33 -25.36
N PHE A 242 33.72 9.40 -25.88
CA PHE A 242 32.57 8.65 -25.42
C PHE A 242 31.67 8.29 -26.57
N GLU A 243 31.37 7.00 -26.68
CA GLU A 243 30.38 6.45 -27.63
C GLU A 243 29.38 5.59 -26.91
N PHE A 244 28.17 5.50 -27.45
CA PHE A 244 27.13 4.63 -26.94
C PHE A 244 26.31 4.05 -28.08
N GLU A 245 25.87 2.83 -27.89
CA GLU A 245 25.00 2.11 -28.82
C GLU A 245 23.87 1.46 -28.05
N ARG A 246 22.69 1.37 -28.66
CA ARG A 246 21.54 0.71 -28.07
C ARG A 246 21.70 -0.81 -28.16
N ASN A 247 21.52 -1.49 -27.04
CA ASN A 247 21.47 -2.96 -26.98
C ASN A 247 20.01 -3.40 -27.15
N GLU A 248 19.61 -3.65 -28.41
CA GLU A 248 18.24 -4.04 -28.75
C GLU A 248 17.83 -5.38 -28.11
N GLU A 249 18.76 -6.33 -27.97
CA GLU A 249 18.49 -7.61 -27.30
C GLU A 249 18.05 -7.41 -25.85
N SER A 250 18.73 -6.52 -25.12
CA SER A 250 18.36 -6.15 -23.76
C SER A 250 16.97 -5.50 -23.69
N VAL A 251 16.60 -4.69 -24.69
CA VAL A 251 15.27 -4.07 -24.77
C VAL A 251 14.19 -5.12 -25.01
N ILE A 252 14.40 -6.02 -25.99
CA ILE A 252 13.46 -7.10 -26.32
C ILE A 252 13.27 -8.03 -25.13
N LYS A 253 14.36 -8.43 -24.46
CA LYS A 253 14.31 -9.29 -23.28
C LYS A 253 13.48 -8.68 -22.13
N GLU A 254 13.62 -7.38 -21.88
CA GLU A 254 12.81 -6.70 -20.86
C GLU A 254 11.35 -6.55 -21.32
N ALA A 255 11.12 -6.27 -22.60
CA ALA A 255 9.79 -6.12 -23.17
C ALA A 255 8.95 -7.41 -23.10
N ALA A 256 9.59 -8.57 -23.26
CA ALA A 256 8.93 -9.88 -23.23
C ALA A 256 8.16 -10.17 -21.94
N ILE A 257 8.53 -9.54 -20.83
CA ILE A 257 7.86 -9.71 -19.52
C ILE A 257 7.05 -8.50 -19.10
N ASP A 258 6.81 -7.55 -20.00
CA ASP A 258 5.92 -6.44 -19.70
C ASP A 258 4.50 -6.94 -19.45
N GLY A 259 3.84 -6.38 -18.44
CA GLY A 259 2.49 -6.81 -18.04
C GLY A 259 2.46 -8.02 -17.13
N PHE A 260 3.52 -8.82 -17.09
CA PHE A 260 3.58 -9.99 -16.22
C PHE A 260 3.91 -9.64 -14.78
N TYR A 261 3.26 -10.36 -13.86
CA TYR A 261 3.61 -10.45 -12.46
C TYR A 261 3.24 -11.84 -11.94
N ILE A 262 3.98 -12.33 -10.97
CA ILE A 262 3.78 -13.68 -10.43
C ILE A 262 3.47 -13.58 -8.96
N ILE A 263 2.32 -14.13 -8.56
CA ILE A 263 1.95 -14.33 -7.18
C ILE A 263 2.53 -15.66 -6.71
N ARG A 264 3.13 -15.65 -5.52
CA ARG A 264 3.65 -16.83 -4.86
C ARG A 264 2.89 -17.08 -3.57
N ALA A 265 2.57 -18.33 -3.29
CA ALA A 265 1.92 -18.74 -2.07
C ALA A 265 2.55 -20.01 -1.52
N GLY A 266 2.67 -20.10 -0.21
CA GLY A 266 3.14 -21.29 0.46
C GLY A 266 2.18 -21.78 1.52
N LYS A 267 2.09 -23.11 1.68
CA LYS A 267 1.18 -23.79 2.60
C LYS A 267 -0.31 -23.49 2.37
N ILE A 268 -0.69 -23.35 1.11
CA ILE A 268 -2.08 -23.19 0.67
C ILE A 268 -2.31 -24.19 -0.46
N ASP A 269 -3.16 -25.17 -0.26
CA ASP A 269 -3.50 -26.15 -1.26
C ASP A 269 -4.51 -25.60 -2.27
N LYS A 270 -4.60 -26.25 -3.47
CA LYS A 270 -5.54 -25.85 -4.53
C LYS A 270 -6.99 -25.94 -4.06
N ASP A 271 -7.30 -26.94 -3.27
CA ASP A 271 -8.64 -27.15 -2.72
C ASP A 271 -9.02 -26.13 -1.65
N GLU A 272 -8.04 -25.48 -1.02
CA GLU A 272 -8.27 -24.42 -0.03
C GLU A 272 -8.48 -23.04 -0.67
N MET A 273 -7.80 -22.76 -1.78
CA MET A 273 -7.88 -21.47 -2.48
C MET A 273 -7.48 -21.64 -3.95
N GLU A 274 -8.35 -21.27 -4.86
CA GLU A 274 -8.08 -21.29 -6.29
C GLU A 274 -7.06 -20.22 -6.72
N SER A 275 -6.48 -20.37 -7.91
CA SER A 275 -5.45 -19.46 -8.43
C SER A 275 -5.96 -18.02 -8.55
N GLY A 276 -7.21 -17.83 -8.98
CA GLY A 276 -7.87 -16.53 -9.05
C GLY A 276 -8.04 -15.88 -7.67
N GLU A 277 -8.42 -16.69 -6.67
CA GLU A 277 -8.56 -16.21 -5.29
C GLU A 277 -7.21 -15.80 -4.66
N LEU A 278 -6.10 -16.50 -5.02
CA LEU A 278 -4.76 -16.09 -4.61
C LEU A 278 -4.40 -14.71 -5.16
N VAL A 279 -4.72 -14.46 -6.44
CA VAL A 279 -4.49 -13.17 -7.08
C VAL A 279 -5.31 -12.07 -6.40
N ASP A 280 -6.59 -12.31 -6.16
CA ASP A 280 -7.47 -11.35 -5.49
C ASP A 280 -7.04 -11.10 -4.03
N SER A 281 -6.60 -12.15 -3.33
CA SER A 281 -6.10 -12.04 -1.96
C SER A 281 -4.85 -11.15 -1.89
N TYR A 282 -3.91 -11.30 -2.82
CA TYR A 282 -2.76 -10.41 -2.93
C TYR A 282 -3.17 -8.95 -3.23
N LYS A 283 -4.12 -8.76 -4.15
CA LYS A 283 -4.62 -7.41 -4.49
C LYS A 283 -5.28 -6.68 -3.33
N LYS A 284 -5.79 -7.41 -2.31
CA LYS A 284 -6.33 -6.81 -1.06
C LYS A 284 -5.29 -5.98 -0.29
N LEU A 285 -3.97 -6.14 -0.53
CA LEU A 285 -2.95 -5.26 0.04
C LEU A 285 -3.20 -3.77 -0.27
N SER A 286 -3.85 -3.46 -1.38
CA SER A 286 -4.29 -2.11 -1.70
C SER A 286 -5.18 -1.48 -0.64
N ASN A 287 -5.85 -2.29 0.20
CA ASN A 287 -6.64 -1.81 1.34
C ASN A 287 -5.74 -1.25 2.44
N VAL A 288 -4.59 -1.88 2.72
CA VAL A 288 -3.61 -1.37 3.69
C VAL A 288 -2.95 -0.08 3.17
N GLU A 289 -2.62 -0.03 1.88
CA GLU A 289 -2.12 1.21 1.25
C GLU A 289 -3.13 2.36 1.38
N ARG A 290 -4.43 2.07 1.24
CA ARG A 290 -5.50 3.05 1.45
C ARG A 290 -5.55 3.50 2.91
N ALA A 291 -5.40 2.58 3.87
CA ALA A 291 -5.30 2.90 5.29
C ALA A 291 -4.15 3.88 5.56
N PHE A 292 -2.96 3.61 5.02
CA PHE A 292 -1.82 4.52 5.16
C PHE A 292 -2.06 5.90 4.53
N ARG A 293 -2.71 5.96 3.37
CA ARG A 293 -3.07 7.25 2.76
C ARG A 293 -3.99 8.06 3.65
N THR A 294 -5.00 7.42 4.24
CA THR A 294 -5.94 8.07 5.17
C THR A 294 -5.25 8.52 6.44
N LEU A 295 -4.44 7.67 7.08
CA LEU A 295 -3.65 8.02 8.27
C LEU A 295 -2.74 9.23 8.06
N LYS A 296 -2.21 9.39 6.83
CA LYS A 296 -1.34 10.51 6.45
C LYS A 296 -2.08 11.76 5.98
N SER A 297 -3.42 11.72 5.93
CA SER A 297 -4.25 12.87 5.59
C SER A 297 -4.19 13.96 6.68
N VAL A 298 -4.74 15.12 6.36
CA VAL A 298 -4.84 16.25 7.32
C VAL A 298 -5.83 15.95 8.45
N ASP A 299 -6.73 14.99 8.26
CA ASP A 299 -7.77 14.66 9.24
C ASP A 299 -7.20 13.83 10.40
N LEU A 300 -6.43 12.78 10.11
CA LEU A 300 -5.86 11.89 11.12
C LEU A 300 -4.46 12.29 11.60
N ARG A 301 -3.76 13.10 10.85
CA ARG A 301 -2.50 13.80 11.23
C ARG A 301 -1.44 12.89 11.88
N VAL A 302 -1.23 11.68 11.38
CA VAL A 302 -0.14 10.82 11.88
C VAL A 302 1.23 11.50 11.70
N ARG A 303 1.32 12.48 10.82
CA ARG A 303 2.54 13.25 10.51
C ARG A 303 2.30 14.77 10.48
N PRO A 304 3.32 15.58 10.83
CA PRO A 304 4.64 15.17 11.36
C PRO A 304 4.53 14.67 12.80
N ILE A 305 5.50 13.84 13.22
CA ILE A 305 5.60 13.40 14.61
C ILE A 305 6.53 14.36 15.35
N HIS A 306 6.06 14.86 16.51
CA HIS A 306 6.78 15.83 17.36
C HIS A 306 7.15 15.25 18.74
N HIS A 307 6.62 14.08 19.10
CA HIS A 307 6.85 13.51 20.43
C HIS A 307 8.31 13.08 20.64
N ARG A 308 8.88 13.43 21.79
CA ARG A 308 10.29 13.20 22.13
C ARG A 308 10.53 11.78 22.66
N GLU A 309 9.59 11.25 23.44
CA GLU A 309 9.69 9.95 24.07
C GLU A 309 9.15 8.87 23.13
N GLU A 310 9.82 7.72 23.09
CA GLU A 310 9.44 6.56 22.28
C GLU A 310 8.01 6.09 22.57
N GLU A 311 7.63 5.99 23.86
CA GLU A 311 6.28 5.59 24.27
C GLU A 311 5.21 6.54 23.72
N MET A 312 5.51 7.84 23.69
CA MET A 312 4.57 8.84 23.18
C MET A 312 4.41 8.74 21.67
N VAL A 313 5.49 8.43 20.94
CA VAL A 313 5.45 8.15 19.50
C VAL A 313 4.61 6.91 19.21
N ARG A 314 4.85 5.82 19.94
CA ARG A 314 4.06 4.56 19.80
C ARG A 314 2.59 4.81 20.10
N ALA A 315 2.29 5.50 21.20
CA ALA A 315 0.92 5.85 21.59
C ALA A 315 0.23 6.77 20.56
N HIS A 316 0.97 7.71 19.96
CA HIS A 316 0.43 8.61 18.93
C HIS A 316 0.01 7.83 17.68
N ILE A 317 0.89 6.94 17.16
CA ILE A 317 0.60 6.13 15.98
C ILE A 317 -0.57 5.18 16.27
N PHE A 318 -0.60 4.58 17.46
CA PHE A 318 -1.70 3.71 17.89
C PHE A 318 -3.02 4.47 18.00
N LEU A 319 -3.01 5.69 18.54
CA LEU A 319 -4.20 6.54 18.58
C LEU A 319 -4.73 6.87 17.18
N CYS A 320 -3.82 7.21 16.25
CA CYS A 320 -4.18 7.44 14.84
C CYS A 320 -4.77 6.18 14.19
N MET A 321 -4.23 4.99 14.49
CA MET A 321 -4.80 3.73 14.03
C MET A 321 -6.22 3.51 14.55
N LEU A 322 -6.48 3.78 15.84
CA LEU A 322 -7.83 3.67 16.42
C LEU A 322 -8.79 4.70 15.81
N ALA A 323 -8.33 5.91 15.54
CA ALA A 323 -9.12 6.92 14.85
C ALA A 323 -9.48 6.46 13.42
N TYR A 324 -8.53 5.86 12.70
CA TYR A 324 -8.79 5.25 11.40
C TYR A 324 -9.77 4.08 11.50
N TYR A 325 -9.68 3.26 12.55
CA TYR A 325 -10.65 2.17 12.79
C TYR A 325 -12.08 2.72 12.90
N VAL A 326 -12.28 3.79 13.67
CA VAL A 326 -13.60 4.44 13.79
C VAL A 326 -14.02 5.03 12.43
N GLU A 327 -13.14 5.75 11.75
CA GLU A 327 -13.42 6.32 10.41
C GLU A 327 -13.80 5.24 9.40
N TRP A 328 -13.15 4.08 9.45
CA TRP A 328 -13.46 2.95 8.58
C TRP A 328 -14.90 2.49 8.78
N HIS A 329 -15.34 2.28 10.03
CA HIS A 329 -16.70 1.87 10.36
C HIS A 329 -17.73 2.96 9.99
N MET A 330 -17.41 4.21 10.24
CA MET A 330 -18.26 5.32 9.82
C MET A 330 -18.45 5.35 8.29
N LYS A 331 -17.37 5.17 7.52
CA LYS A 331 -17.43 5.14 6.05
C LYS A 331 -18.25 3.97 5.52
N GLU A 332 -18.18 2.80 6.15
CA GLU A 332 -19.01 1.65 5.78
C GLU A 332 -20.49 1.93 6.06
N ALA A 333 -20.80 2.44 7.25
CA ALA A 333 -22.19 2.75 7.63
C ALA A 333 -22.79 3.88 6.76
N LEU A 334 -21.99 4.91 6.43
CA LEU A 334 -22.43 6.06 5.66
C LEU A 334 -22.29 5.86 4.14
N ALA A 335 -21.87 4.68 3.66
CA ALA A 335 -21.65 4.39 2.25
C ALA A 335 -22.82 4.81 1.31
N PRO A 336 -24.11 4.65 1.71
CA PRO A 336 -25.24 5.12 0.89
C PRO A 336 -25.24 6.63 0.59
N MET A 337 -24.67 7.44 1.51
CA MET A 337 -24.57 8.90 1.37
C MET A 337 -23.28 9.36 0.69
N LEU A 338 -22.36 8.44 0.39
CA LEU A 338 -21.02 8.75 -0.10
C LEU A 338 -20.85 8.31 -1.57
N PHE A 339 -19.85 8.88 -2.25
CA PHE A 339 -19.39 8.43 -3.58
C PHE A 339 -18.69 7.06 -3.52
N THR A 340 -19.11 6.18 -2.63
CA THR A 340 -18.52 4.84 -2.45
C THR A 340 -19.24 3.85 -3.35
N ASP A 341 -18.48 2.96 -3.96
CA ASP A 341 -19.03 1.81 -4.68
C ASP A 341 -19.45 0.74 -3.67
N GLU A 342 -20.75 0.54 -3.54
CA GLU A 342 -21.36 -0.46 -2.65
C GLU A 342 -21.42 -1.85 -3.30
N ASN A 343 -21.40 -1.92 -4.65
CA ASN A 343 -21.57 -3.13 -5.45
C ASN A 343 -20.23 -3.68 -5.98
N LYS A 344 -19.18 -3.65 -5.15
CA LYS A 344 -17.82 -4.09 -5.53
C LYS A 344 -17.75 -5.57 -5.91
N ASP A 345 -18.58 -6.41 -5.32
CA ASP A 345 -18.59 -7.85 -5.61
C ASP A 345 -19.21 -8.13 -6.98
N GLU A 346 -20.26 -7.40 -7.35
CA GLU A 346 -20.83 -7.42 -8.71
C GLU A 346 -19.82 -6.93 -9.74
N ALA A 347 -19.13 -5.82 -9.45
CA ALA A 347 -18.07 -5.29 -10.31
C ALA A 347 -16.90 -6.28 -10.49
N LYS A 348 -16.57 -7.05 -9.46
CA LYS A 348 -15.57 -8.12 -9.55
C LYS A 348 -16.06 -9.29 -10.40
N ALA A 349 -17.30 -9.71 -10.22
CA ALA A 349 -17.88 -10.83 -10.96
C ALA A 349 -18.00 -10.53 -12.48
N ALA A 350 -18.08 -9.26 -12.86
CA ALA A 350 -18.13 -8.83 -14.25
C ALA A 350 -16.80 -8.91 -15.01
N ARG A 351 -15.67 -9.14 -14.31
CA ARG A 351 -14.34 -9.34 -14.96
C ARG A 351 -14.26 -10.67 -15.69
N LYS A 352 -13.51 -10.71 -16.78
CA LYS A 352 -13.19 -11.95 -17.51
C LYS A 352 -12.17 -12.82 -16.77
N CYS A 353 -11.23 -12.19 -16.07
CA CYS A 353 -10.26 -12.88 -15.20
C CYS A 353 -9.73 -11.95 -14.10
N GLU A 354 -9.08 -12.52 -13.10
CA GLU A 354 -8.55 -11.81 -11.93
C GLU A 354 -7.35 -10.92 -12.25
N ALA A 355 -6.66 -11.10 -13.38
CA ALA A 355 -5.60 -10.20 -13.84
C ALA A 355 -6.16 -8.85 -14.32
N GLU A 356 -7.43 -8.81 -14.75
CA GLU A 356 -8.11 -7.61 -15.21
C GLU A 356 -8.37 -6.63 -14.03
N PRO A 357 -8.25 -5.30 -14.24
CA PRO A 357 -8.65 -4.34 -13.23
C PRO A 357 -10.16 -4.35 -13.01
N VAL A 358 -10.59 -4.20 -11.77
CA VAL A 358 -12.01 -4.04 -11.43
C VAL A 358 -12.48 -2.66 -11.88
N GLU A 359 -13.43 -2.60 -12.78
CA GLU A 359 -14.13 -1.35 -13.11
C GLU A 359 -15.12 -0.97 -12.01
N LYS A 360 -15.53 0.29 -12.00
CA LYS A 360 -16.62 0.74 -11.12
C LYS A 360 -17.93 0.07 -11.53
N SER A 361 -18.74 -0.31 -10.54
CA SER A 361 -20.08 -0.82 -10.79
C SER A 361 -20.94 0.22 -11.57
N PRO A 362 -22.00 -0.21 -12.28
CA PRO A 362 -22.94 0.71 -12.92
C PRO A 362 -23.50 1.75 -11.94
N GLU A 363 -23.82 1.32 -10.74
CA GLU A 363 -24.29 2.20 -9.65
C GLU A 363 -23.24 3.25 -9.26
N ALA A 364 -21.98 2.85 -9.10
CA ALA A 364 -20.91 3.79 -8.78
C ALA A 364 -20.60 4.77 -9.92
N LYS A 365 -20.78 4.35 -11.19
CA LYS A 365 -20.70 5.24 -12.37
C LYS A 365 -21.86 6.25 -12.32
N ARG A 366 -23.10 5.79 -12.11
CA ARG A 366 -24.28 6.65 -11.96
C ARG A 366 -24.12 7.68 -10.81
N LYS A 367 -23.71 7.22 -9.61
CA LYS A 367 -23.41 8.09 -8.45
C LYS A 367 -22.39 9.20 -8.79
N ALA A 368 -21.37 8.87 -9.57
CA ALA A 368 -20.35 9.84 -9.98
C ALA A 368 -20.88 10.90 -10.95
N ASP A 369 -21.77 10.51 -11.87
CA ASP A 369 -22.31 11.36 -12.90
C ASP A 369 -23.45 12.25 -12.37
N GLU A 370 -24.44 11.67 -11.69
CA GLU A 370 -25.63 12.36 -11.18
C GLU A 370 -25.39 13.08 -9.86
N LYS A 371 -24.36 12.67 -9.08
CA LYS A 371 -24.04 13.20 -7.74
C LYS A 371 -25.22 13.05 -6.74
N THR A 372 -26.09 12.09 -6.99
CA THR A 372 -27.24 11.76 -6.14
C THR A 372 -27.29 10.27 -5.84
N ASP A 373 -27.97 9.93 -4.73
CA ASP A 373 -28.30 8.54 -4.41
C ASP A 373 -29.50 8.04 -5.24
N SER A 374 -29.97 6.81 -5.00
CA SER A 374 -31.13 6.23 -5.68
C SER A 374 -32.46 6.93 -5.37
N HIS A 375 -32.49 7.82 -4.39
CA HIS A 375 -33.67 8.61 -3.99
C HIS A 375 -33.57 10.10 -4.41
N GLY A 376 -32.57 10.44 -5.23
CA GLY A 376 -32.35 11.83 -5.69
C GLY A 376 -31.71 12.75 -4.62
N ARG A 377 -31.22 12.21 -3.48
CA ARG A 377 -30.57 13.00 -2.44
C ARG A 377 -29.11 13.25 -2.80
N PRO A 378 -28.54 14.43 -2.49
CA PRO A 378 -27.17 14.75 -2.83
C PRO A 378 -26.15 13.84 -2.12
N LEU A 379 -25.14 13.38 -2.86
CA LEU A 379 -24.02 12.62 -2.32
C LEU A 379 -22.94 13.55 -1.78
N HIS A 380 -22.21 13.07 -0.79
CA HIS A 380 -21.16 13.81 -0.09
C HIS A 380 -19.81 13.10 -0.20
N SER A 381 -18.72 13.86 -0.13
CA SER A 381 -17.45 13.29 0.34
C SER A 381 -17.54 13.03 1.85
N PHE A 382 -16.75 12.09 2.35
CA PHE A 382 -16.71 11.85 3.80
C PHE A 382 -16.36 13.14 4.57
N ALA A 383 -15.39 13.91 4.08
CA ALA A 383 -15.00 15.18 4.69
C ALA A 383 -16.13 16.21 4.73
N THR A 384 -16.87 16.41 3.64
CA THR A 384 -18.00 17.35 3.61
C THR A 384 -19.15 16.93 4.52
N LEU A 385 -19.41 15.62 4.61
CA LEU A 385 -20.41 15.09 5.54
C LEU A 385 -20.00 15.30 7.00
N MET A 386 -18.72 15.07 7.34
CA MET A 386 -18.20 15.35 8.69
C MET A 386 -18.31 16.83 9.05
N VAL A 387 -18.02 17.75 8.12
CA VAL A 387 -18.21 19.20 8.34
C VAL A 387 -19.69 19.51 8.63
N SER A 388 -20.63 18.90 7.90
CA SER A 388 -22.07 19.07 8.19
C SER A 388 -22.40 18.56 9.61
N LEU A 389 -21.94 17.38 9.99
CA LEU A 389 -22.19 16.77 11.30
C LEU A 389 -21.57 17.57 12.48
N GLN A 390 -20.48 18.32 12.25
CA GLN A 390 -19.89 19.21 13.26
C GLN A 390 -20.84 20.29 13.76
N GLY A 391 -21.89 20.62 12.98
CA GLY A 391 -22.93 21.55 13.39
C GLY A 391 -23.85 21.02 14.52
N ILE A 392 -23.80 19.73 14.80
CA ILE A 392 -24.58 19.11 15.89
C ILE A 392 -23.76 19.23 17.17
N VAL A 393 -24.21 20.10 18.08
CA VAL A 393 -23.52 20.36 19.34
C VAL A 393 -24.46 20.21 20.52
N ARG A 394 -23.93 19.71 21.63
CA ARG A 394 -24.61 19.64 22.93
C ARG A 394 -23.98 20.66 23.85
N ASN A 395 -24.73 21.70 24.19
CA ASN A 395 -24.30 22.75 25.07
C ASN A 395 -24.86 22.55 26.48
N ARG A 396 -24.00 22.53 27.47
CA ARG A 396 -24.39 22.62 28.89
C ARG A 396 -24.43 24.10 29.27
N ILE A 397 -25.61 24.54 29.63
CA ILE A 397 -25.87 25.94 29.97
C ILE A 397 -25.98 26.08 31.49
N GLU A 398 -25.12 26.88 32.04
CA GLU A 398 -25.16 27.25 33.46
C GLU A 398 -25.58 28.75 33.57
N PRO A 399 -26.85 29.03 33.88
CA PRO A 399 -27.37 30.38 33.77
C PRO A 399 -26.77 31.37 34.80
N GLY A 400 -26.08 30.90 35.83
CA GLY A 400 -25.49 31.74 36.87
C GLY A 400 -26.50 32.46 37.76
N ILE A 401 -27.79 32.19 37.62
CA ILE A 401 -28.92 32.78 38.33
C ILE A 401 -29.36 31.83 39.43
N LYS A 402 -29.44 32.34 40.65
CA LYS A 402 -29.86 31.55 41.82
C LYS A 402 -31.27 31.00 41.64
N GLY A 403 -31.38 29.68 41.67
CA GLY A 403 -32.69 28.95 41.50
C GLY A 403 -32.92 28.40 40.07
N ILE A 404 -32.09 28.72 39.11
CA ILE A 404 -32.19 28.12 37.80
C ILE A 404 -31.15 26.98 37.69
N PRO A 405 -31.56 25.72 37.51
CA PRO A 405 -30.62 24.60 37.37
C PRO A 405 -29.87 24.66 36.04
N THR A 406 -28.73 24.02 36.02
CA THR A 406 -27.99 23.74 34.76
C THR A 406 -28.86 22.85 33.87
N PHE A 407 -28.94 23.19 32.60
CA PHE A 407 -29.65 22.40 31.61
C PHE A 407 -28.82 22.19 30.35
N THR A 408 -29.16 21.18 29.57
CA THR A 408 -28.49 20.87 28.32
C THR A 408 -29.40 21.22 27.15
N LYS A 409 -28.83 21.87 26.11
CA LYS A 409 -29.52 22.15 24.85
C LYS A 409 -28.72 21.57 23.70
N GLU A 410 -29.39 20.81 22.83
CA GLU A 410 -28.80 20.21 21.64
C GLU A 410 -29.28 20.93 20.38
N THR A 411 -28.41 20.94 19.35
CA THR A 411 -28.77 21.39 18.02
C THR A 411 -29.76 20.39 17.42
N ARG A 412 -30.85 20.88 16.84
CA ARG A 412 -31.76 20.01 16.08
C ARG A 412 -31.10 19.63 14.77
N PRO A 413 -30.91 18.34 14.46
CA PRO A 413 -30.31 17.90 13.22
C PRO A 413 -31.19 18.26 12.02
N GLU A 414 -30.55 18.74 10.95
CA GLU A 414 -31.18 18.87 9.63
C GLU A 414 -31.47 17.48 9.01
N ALA A 415 -32.25 17.41 7.92
CA ALA A 415 -32.65 16.15 7.29
C ALA A 415 -31.45 15.27 6.90
N ILE A 416 -30.39 15.87 6.33
CA ILE A 416 -29.14 15.16 5.95
C ILE A 416 -28.42 14.63 7.18
N GLN A 417 -28.30 15.46 8.22
CA GLN A 417 -27.64 15.08 9.47
C GLN A 417 -28.40 13.95 10.20
N ARG A 418 -29.72 14.03 10.21
CA ARG A 418 -30.59 12.99 10.78
C ARG A 418 -30.41 11.67 10.06
N HIS A 419 -30.44 11.67 8.74
CA HIS A 419 -30.20 10.48 7.95
C HIS A 419 -28.82 9.86 8.22
N ALA A 420 -27.77 10.68 8.36
CA ALA A 420 -26.46 10.20 8.71
C ALA A 420 -26.41 9.58 10.13
N LEU A 421 -27.10 10.19 11.11
CA LEU A 421 -27.22 9.64 12.47
C LEU A 421 -27.95 8.30 12.46
N ASP A 422 -29.05 8.19 11.71
CA ASP A 422 -29.83 6.95 11.57
C ASP A 422 -28.95 5.82 11.00
N LEU A 423 -28.16 6.09 9.94
CA LEU A 423 -27.22 5.12 9.35
C LEU A 423 -26.11 4.71 10.33
N LEU A 424 -25.71 5.59 11.23
CA LEU A 424 -24.73 5.30 12.29
C LEU A 424 -25.33 4.58 13.49
N GLY A 425 -26.66 4.35 13.51
CA GLY A 425 -27.37 3.75 14.65
C GLY A 425 -27.39 4.66 15.89
N LEU A 426 -27.25 5.97 15.69
CA LEU A 426 -27.27 6.96 16.75
C LEU A 426 -28.65 7.59 16.84
N GLU A 427 -29.36 7.37 17.92
CA GLU A 427 -30.63 8.06 18.19
C GLU A 427 -30.36 9.57 18.35
N SER A 428 -31.05 10.39 17.54
CA SER A 428 -31.15 11.81 17.87
C SER A 428 -32.00 11.88 19.13
N THR A 429 -31.38 12.12 20.29
CA THR A 429 -32.13 12.41 21.51
C THR A 429 -32.85 13.75 21.29
N GLY A 430 -34.00 13.66 20.60
CA GLY A 430 -34.91 14.79 20.46
C GLY A 430 -35.60 15.00 21.80
N CYS A 431 -35.24 16.09 22.48
CA CYS A 431 -36.11 16.79 23.40
C CYS A 431 -36.71 17.99 22.72
#